data_1e652853bbd4ff77c7b08253cca5aa4c
#
_entry.id   1e652853bbd4ff77c7b08253cca5aa4c
#
_cell.length_a   1.000
_cell.length_b   1.000
_cell.length_c   1.000
_cell.angle_alpha   90.00
_cell.angle_beta   90.00
_cell.angle_gamma   90.00
#
_symmetry.space_group_name_H-M   'P 1'
#
loop_
_entity.id
_entity.type
_entity.pdbx_description
1 polymer ?
#
loop_
_entity_poly.entity_id
_entity_poly.type
_entity_poly.pdbx_seq_one_letter_code
_entity_poly.pdbx_strand_id
1 'polypeptide(L)'
;MTALKNAGVQPEWVHVGNEITPGLLLPEGNADTNFAQLVGLLNQGYDAVKTVSPDSKVILHVDQGNNNKRFRWWFDNAEKYEARYDIIGMSYYPYWLEGSPDYTLSIDSLGRNLNDMVGRYGKEVMVVEVGGEEGQDSRLTNEQNTVKMQNTHDLVAATIQKVREVPDNKGLGVFYWEPQGARSWSHYALSAWGNDGRPTKIMDAFLK
;
A
#
# COMPACT_ATOMS: atom_id res chain seq x y z
N MET A 1 -0.72 -18.67 -8.51
CA MET A 1 0.60 -19.23 -8.13
C MET A 1 1.07 -20.31 -9.11
N THR A 2 0.38 -21.44 -9.28
CA THR A 2 0.86 -22.57 -10.13
C THR A 2 1.14 -22.17 -11.59
N ALA A 3 0.28 -21.34 -12.21
CA ALA A 3 0.50 -20.87 -13.57
C ALA A 3 1.78 -20.02 -13.69
N LEU A 4 2.05 -19.13 -12.73
CA LEU A 4 3.29 -18.33 -12.67
C LEU A 4 4.51 -19.22 -12.54
N LYS A 5 4.47 -20.18 -11.62
CA LYS A 5 5.56 -21.16 -11.43
C LYS A 5 5.85 -21.94 -12.71
N ASN A 6 4.81 -22.41 -13.40
CA ASN A 6 4.96 -23.15 -14.66
C ASN A 6 5.52 -22.27 -15.80
N ALA A 7 5.33 -20.96 -15.72
CA ALA A 7 5.91 -19.98 -16.63
C ALA A 7 7.33 -19.52 -16.23
N GLY A 8 7.91 -20.12 -15.17
CA GLY A 8 9.25 -19.73 -14.68
C GLY A 8 9.26 -18.42 -13.88
N VAL A 9 8.09 -17.92 -13.47
CA VAL A 9 7.95 -16.68 -12.68
C VAL A 9 7.66 -17.05 -11.22
N GLN A 10 8.57 -16.64 -10.33
CA GLN A 10 8.38 -16.78 -8.89
C GLN A 10 8.26 -15.40 -8.26
N PRO A 11 7.08 -14.98 -7.80
CA PRO A 11 6.92 -13.72 -7.12
C PRO A 11 7.64 -13.75 -5.76
N GLU A 12 8.32 -12.67 -5.42
CA GLU A 12 8.94 -12.51 -4.11
C GLU A 12 7.87 -12.23 -3.03
N TRP A 13 6.88 -11.41 -3.38
CA TRP A 13 5.80 -11.00 -2.51
C TRP A 13 4.43 -11.34 -3.10
N VAL A 14 3.52 -11.79 -2.25
CA VAL A 14 2.16 -12.15 -2.65
C VAL A 14 1.15 -11.58 -1.66
N HIS A 15 0.26 -10.73 -2.13
CA HIS A 15 -0.88 -10.29 -1.32
C HIS A 15 -1.94 -11.39 -1.24
N VAL A 16 -2.39 -11.67 -0.03
CA VAL A 16 -3.62 -12.44 0.21
C VAL A 16 -4.74 -11.47 0.54
N GLY A 17 -5.45 -11.05 -0.49
CA GLY A 17 -6.43 -9.96 -0.46
C GLY A 17 -5.84 -8.59 -0.77
N ASN A 18 -6.70 -7.61 -0.99
CA ASN A 18 -6.39 -6.21 -1.24
C ASN A 18 -7.23 -5.33 -0.32
N GLU A 19 -6.59 -4.41 0.42
CA GLU A 19 -7.26 -3.52 1.38
C GLU A 19 -8.30 -4.23 2.24
N ILE A 20 -7.87 -5.32 2.89
CA ILE A 20 -8.73 -6.23 3.67
C ILE A 20 -9.16 -5.65 5.03
N THR A 21 -9.17 -4.34 5.17
CA THR A 21 -9.66 -3.67 6.38
C THR A 21 -11.07 -4.11 6.77
N PRO A 22 -12.06 -4.15 5.82
CA PRO A 22 -13.40 -4.64 6.14
C PRO A 22 -13.47 -6.17 6.20
N GLY A 23 -12.45 -6.86 5.74
CA GLY A 23 -12.42 -8.32 5.64
C GLY A 23 -12.15 -8.85 4.24
N LEU A 24 -12.37 -10.15 4.05
CA LEU A 24 -12.16 -10.88 2.81
C LEU A 24 -13.35 -11.79 2.53
N LEU A 25 -13.80 -11.90 1.27
CA LEU A 25 -14.95 -12.70 0.85
C LEU A 25 -16.21 -12.43 1.69
N LEU A 26 -16.63 -11.16 1.68
CA LEU A 26 -17.80 -10.72 2.45
C LEU A 26 -19.11 -11.39 1.97
N PRO A 27 -20.01 -11.72 2.89
CA PRO A 27 -20.00 -11.38 4.32
C PRO A 27 -19.22 -12.36 5.21
N GLU A 28 -18.74 -13.50 4.70
CA GLU A 28 -18.19 -14.61 5.48
C GLU A 28 -16.97 -14.19 6.31
N GLY A 29 -16.00 -13.52 5.71
CA GLY A 29 -14.78 -13.03 6.38
C GLY A 29 -14.87 -11.56 6.75
N ASN A 30 -15.99 -11.10 7.35
CA ASN A 30 -16.13 -9.73 7.80
C ASN A 30 -15.29 -9.47 9.07
N ALA A 31 -14.43 -8.46 9.05
CA ALA A 31 -13.51 -8.17 10.13
C ALA A 31 -14.21 -7.71 11.42
N ASP A 32 -15.32 -6.98 11.32
CA ASP A 32 -16.03 -6.46 12.49
C ASP A 32 -16.87 -7.52 13.22
N THR A 33 -17.42 -8.48 12.47
CA THR A 33 -18.40 -9.43 12.99
C THR A 33 -17.89 -10.86 13.09
N ASN A 34 -16.86 -11.22 12.33
CA ASN A 34 -16.37 -12.61 12.24
C ASN A 34 -14.85 -12.71 11.93
N PHE A 35 -14.04 -12.07 12.77
CA PHE A 35 -12.59 -12.02 12.56
C PHE A 35 -11.92 -13.40 12.57
N ALA A 36 -12.43 -14.34 13.37
CA ALA A 36 -11.93 -15.71 13.39
C ALA A 36 -12.07 -16.40 12.03
N GLN A 37 -13.21 -16.21 11.35
CA GLN A 37 -13.44 -16.74 10.00
C GLN A 37 -12.55 -16.04 8.96
N LEU A 38 -12.38 -14.73 9.08
CA LEU A 38 -11.44 -13.96 8.26
C LEU A 38 -10.04 -14.57 8.33
N VAL A 39 -9.53 -14.80 9.54
CA VAL A 39 -8.21 -15.43 9.74
C VAL A 39 -8.16 -16.84 9.15
N GLY A 40 -9.23 -17.62 9.27
CA GLY A 40 -9.33 -18.92 8.60
C GLY A 40 -9.13 -18.83 7.09
N LEU A 41 -9.78 -17.85 6.43
CA LEU A 41 -9.63 -17.59 4.99
C LEU A 41 -8.21 -17.13 4.63
N LEU A 42 -7.65 -16.20 5.41
CA LEU A 42 -6.28 -15.71 5.20
C LEU A 42 -5.25 -16.82 5.34
N ASN A 43 -5.40 -17.70 6.33
CA ASN A 43 -4.50 -18.83 6.55
C ASN A 43 -4.57 -19.86 5.41
N GLN A 44 -5.74 -20.08 4.81
CA GLN A 44 -5.85 -20.91 3.61
C GLN A 44 -5.10 -20.28 2.42
N GLY A 45 -5.20 -18.96 2.26
CA GLY A 45 -4.42 -18.20 1.27
C GLY A 45 -2.92 -18.31 1.50
N TYR A 46 -2.46 -18.16 2.75
CA TYR A 46 -1.07 -18.34 3.14
C TYR A 46 -0.56 -19.74 2.77
N ASP A 47 -1.27 -20.78 3.16
CA ASP A 47 -0.91 -22.17 2.86
C ASP A 47 -0.84 -22.45 1.36
N ALA A 48 -1.79 -21.92 0.59
CA ALA A 48 -1.79 -22.04 -0.86
C ALA A 48 -0.55 -21.39 -1.49
N VAL A 49 -0.13 -20.21 -1.01
CA VAL A 49 1.11 -19.56 -1.47
C VAL A 49 2.32 -20.41 -1.12
N LYS A 50 2.48 -20.79 0.15
CA LYS A 50 3.64 -21.54 0.64
C LYS A 50 3.74 -22.94 0.04
N THR A 51 2.63 -23.58 -0.30
CA THR A 51 2.62 -24.89 -0.99
C THR A 51 3.24 -24.79 -2.40
N VAL A 52 2.95 -23.71 -3.12
CA VAL A 52 3.43 -23.55 -4.50
C VAL A 52 4.80 -22.89 -4.56
N SER A 53 5.02 -21.87 -3.71
CA SER A 53 6.24 -21.05 -3.66
C SER A 53 6.64 -20.80 -2.19
N PRO A 54 7.37 -21.74 -1.55
CA PRO A 54 7.71 -21.64 -0.12
C PRO A 54 8.47 -20.37 0.25
N ASP A 55 9.30 -19.87 -0.67
CA ASP A 55 10.15 -18.69 -0.46
C ASP A 55 9.40 -17.37 -0.62
N SER A 56 8.24 -17.36 -1.27
CA SER A 56 7.43 -16.14 -1.40
C SER A 56 6.93 -15.66 -0.04
N LYS A 57 7.08 -14.37 0.24
CA LYS A 57 6.52 -13.74 1.45
C LYS A 57 5.07 -13.33 1.22
N VAL A 58 4.23 -13.55 2.23
CA VAL A 58 2.81 -13.21 2.19
C VAL A 58 2.57 -11.86 2.85
N ILE A 59 1.89 -10.98 2.16
CA ILE A 59 1.50 -9.64 2.61
C ILE A 59 0.02 -9.65 3.01
N LEU A 60 -0.30 -9.13 4.20
CA LEU A 60 -1.65 -8.69 4.54
C LEU A 60 -1.74 -7.18 4.37
N HIS A 61 -2.68 -6.73 3.55
CA HIS A 61 -2.77 -5.36 3.08
C HIS A 61 -4.00 -4.64 3.66
N VAL A 62 -3.76 -3.62 4.48
CA VAL A 62 -4.77 -2.79 5.16
C VAL A 62 -4.66 -1.35 4.66
N ASP A 63 -5.78 -0.67 4.49
CA ASP A 63 -5.83 0.73 4.04
C ASP A 63 -5.53 1.75 5.16
N GLN A 64 -5.38 3.03 4.80
CA GLN A 64 -5.15 4.16 5.72
C GLN A 64 -3.90 4.01 6.60
N GLY A 65 -2.75 3.82 5.98
CA GLY A 65 -1.45 3.62 6.66
C GLY A 65 -1.06 4.66 7.71
N ASN A 66 -1.67 5.84 7.71
CA ASN A 66 -1.51 6.88 8.74
C ASN A 66 -2.39 6.65 9.99
N ASN A 67 -3.32 5.68 9.99
CA ASN A 67 -4.26 5.41 11.08
C ASN A 67 -3.76 4.28 11.99
N ASN A 68 -2.81 4.59 12.87
CA ASN A 68 -2.22 3.61 13.79
C ASN A 68 -3.26 2.89 14.67
N LYS A 69 -4.33 3.59 15.12
CA LYS A 69 -5.38 2.95 15.94
C LYS A 69 -6.07 1.82 15.18
N ARG A 70 -6.36 2.03 13.88
CA ARG A 70 -6.96 1.02 13.00
C ARG A 70 -6.01 -0.15 12.81
N PHE A 71 -4.73 0.11 12.53
CA PHE A 71 -3.71 -0.91 12.34
C PHE A 71 -3.53 -1.77 13.60
N ARG A 72 -3.43 -1.17 14.78
CA ARG A 72 -3.37 -1.91 16.03
C ARG A 72 -4.59 -2.79 16.23
N TRP A 73 -5.79 -2.24 16.06
CA TRP A 73 -7.02 -3.01 16.18
C TRP A 73 -7.04 -4.21 15.24
N TRP A 74 -6.67 -4.00 13.99
CA TRP A 74 -6.70 -5.04 12.97
C TRP A 74 -5.67 -6.13 13.24
N PHE A 75 -4.42 -5.76 13.46
CA PHE A 75 -3.34 -6.73 13.66
C PHE A 75 -3.35 -7.35 15.06
N ASP A 76 -3.83 -6.70 16.10
CA ASP A 76 -4.09 -7.33 17.42
C ASP A 76 -5.12 -8.46 17.30
N ASN A 77 -6.17 -8.27 16.48
CA ASN A 77 -7.11 -9.35 16.20
C ASN A 77 -6.49 -10.43 15.31
N ALA A 78 -5.66 -10.08 14.33
CA ALA A 78 -4.93 -11.05 13.52
C ALA A 78 -4.03 -11.96 14.38
N GLU A 79 -3.26 -11.39 15.29
CA GLU A 79 -2.44 -12.17 16.25
C GLU A 79 -3.30 -13.01 17.19
N LYS A 80 -4.38 -12.46 17.73
CA LYS A 80 -5.31 -13.17 18.64
C LYS A 80 -5.88 -14.44 18.02
N TYR A 81 -6.15 -14.43 16.73
CA TYR A 81 -6.71 -15.58 15.99
C TYR A 81 -5.65 -16.34 15.17
N GLU A 82 -4.37 -16.06 15.41
CA GLU A 82 -3.21 -16.78 14.83
C GLU A 82 -3.15 -16.68 13.29
N ALA A 83 -3.33 -15.46 12.76
CA ALA A 83 -3.12 -15.20 11.34
C ALA A 83 -1.64 -15.40 10.96
N ARG A 84 -1.43 -16.06 9.82
CA ARG A 84 -0.08 -16.29 9.27
C ARG A 84 0.21 -15.32 8.14
N TYR A 85 1.26 -14.54 8.30
CA TYR A 85 1.74 -13.56 7.32
C TYR A 85 3.21 -13.20 7.59
N ASP A 86 3.86 -12.65 6.59
CA ASP A 86 5.28 -12.28 6.67
C ASP A 86 5.45 -10.76 6.72
N ILE A 87 4.59 -10.00 6.02
CA ILE A 87 4.72 -8.55 5.81
C ILE A 87 3.38 -7.86 6.11
N ILE A 88 3.45 -6.69 6.73
CA ILE A 88 2.33 -5.76 6.85
C ILE A 88 2.38 -4.76 5.70
N GLY A 89 1.42 -4.85 4.78
CA GLY A 89 1.23 -3.91 3.70
C GLY A 89 0.22 -2.82 4.05
N MET A 90 0.44 -1.60 3.55
CA MET A 90 -0.47 -0.50 3.78
C MET A 90 -0.62 0.41 2.58
N SER A 91 -1.84 0.89 2.32
CA SER A 91 -2.10 2.00 1.41
C SER A 91 -1.92 3.33 2.11
N TYR A 92 -1.37 4.32 1.40
CA TYR A 92 -1.26 5.68 1.89
C TYR A 92 -1.66 6.68 0.81
N TYR A 93 -2.86 7.25 0.99
CA TYR A 93 -3.46 8.22 0.07
C TYR A 93 -3.93 9.47 0.82
N PRO A 94 -3.07 10.47 1.07
CA PRO A 94 -3.49 11.73 1.68
C PRO A 94 -4.63 12.43 0.92
N TYR A 95 -4.73 12.21 -0.39
CA TYR A 95 -5.77 12.74 -1.25
C TYR A 95 -7.19 12.38 -0.77
N TRP A 96 -7.37 11.20 -0.14
CA TRP A 96 -8.67 10.73 0.34
C TRP A 96 -8.93 11.04 1.82
N LEU A 97 -8.00 11.69 2.51
CA LEU A 97 -8.19 12.07 3.90
C LEU A 97 -9.09 13.29 4.03
N GLU A 98 -9.92 13.30 5.06
CA GLU A 98 -10.80 14.43 5.35
C GLU A 98 -9.97 15.72 5.54
N GLY A 99 -10.34 16.73 4.79
CA GLY A 99 -9.81 18.09 4.91
C GLY A 99 -8.59 18.42 4.06
N SER A 100 -7.92 17.49 3.37
CA SER A 100 -6.83 17.92 2.48
C SER A 100 -6.09 16.81 1.72
N PRO A 101 -5.65 17.08 0.46
CA PRO A 101 -4.58 16.32 -0.17
C PRO A 101 -3.19 16.60 0.45
N ASP A 102 -3.06 17.54 1.39
CA ASP A 102 -1.78 17.92 2.00
C ASP A 102 -1.20 16.79 2.84
N TYR A 103 -0.22 16.09 2.27
CA TYR A 103 0.45 14.97 2.92
C TYR A 103 1.21 15.37 4.19
N THR A 104 1.62 16.65 4.33
CA THR A 104 2.40 17.12 5.50
C THR A 104 1.62 16.97 6.81
N LEU A 105 0.28 16.94 6.72
CA LEU A 105 -0.60 16.74 7.88
C LEU A 105 -0.60 15.29 8.39
N SER A 106 -0.23 14.32 7.58
CA SER A 106 -0.38 12.89 7.90
C SER A 106 0.90 12.04 7.75
N ILE A 107 1.93 12.54 7.08
CA ILE A 107 3.17 11.77 6.79
C ILE A 107 3.89 11.30 8.07
N ASP A 108 3.90 12.12 9.12
CA ASP A 108 4.50 11.72 10.40
C ASP A 108 3.68 10.64 11.11
N SER A 109 2.37 10.63 10.90
CA SER A 109 1.51 9.57 11.41
C SER A 109 1.76 8.24 10.68
N LEU A 110 2.01 8.28 9.37
CA LEU A 110 2.47 7.12 8.61
C LEU A 110 3.78 6.58 9.19
N GLY A 111 4.80 7.44 9.38
CA GLY A 111 6.10 7.03 9.93
C GLY A 111 5.98 6.39 11.31
N ARG A 112 5.16 6.99 12.20
CA ARG A 112 4.88 6.40 13.52
C ARG A 112 4.19 5.05 13.41
N ASN A 113 3.25 4.88 12.48
CA ASN A 113 2.56 3.60 12.29
C ASN A 113 3.51 2.52 11.76
N LEU A 114 4.34 2.82 10.76
CA LEU A 114 5.36 1.90 10.24
C LEU A 114 6.25 1.37 11.39
N ASN A 115 6.80 2.28 12.21
CA ASN A 115 7.66 1.92 13.33
C ASN A 115 6.91 1.12 14.42
N ASP A 116 5.68 1.48 14.72
CA ASP A 116 4.85 0.77 15.70
C ASP A 116 4.52 -0.66 15.24
N MET A 117 4.18 -0.86 13.98
CA MET A 117 3.92 -2.19 13.42
C MET A 117 5.16 -3.09 13.51
N VAL A 118 6.32 -2.58 13.19
CA VAL A 118 7.59 -3.31 13.34
C VAL A 118 7.88 -3.64 14.80
N GLY A 119 7.78 -2.65 15.69
CA GLY A 119 8.06 -2.84 17.11
C GLY A 119 7.08 -3.79 17.80
N ARG A 120 5.80 -3.76 17.42
CA ARG A 120 4.74 -4.54 18.06
C ARG A 120 4.64 -5.97 17.56
N TYR A 121 4.75 -6.19 16.26
CA TYR A 121 4.52 -7.49 15.64
C TYR A 121 5.80 -8.14 15.11
N GLY A 122 6.93 -7.44 15.12
CA GLY A 122 8.21 -7.96 14.64
C GLY A 122 8.27 -8.22 13.14
N LYS A 123 7.26 -7.78 12.37
CA LYS A 123 7.15 -8.03 10.93
C LYS A 123 7.85 -6.95 10.12
N GLU A 124 8.17 -7.26 8.86
CA GLU A 124 8.53 -6.27 7.86
C GLU A 124 7.28 -5.45 7.46
N VAL A 125 7.50 -4.23 6.99
CA VAL A 125 6.43 -3.32 6.56
C VAL A 125 6.70 -2.79 5.16
N MET A 126 5.64 -2.49 4.42
CA MET A 126 5.71 -1.95 3.07
C MET A 126 4.54 -1.01 2.80
N VAL A 127 4.79 0.13 2.16
CA VAL A 127 3.71 0.93 1.56
C VAL A 127 3.44 0.36 0.18
N VAL A 128 2.41 -0.48 0.09
CA VAL A 128 2.10 -1.24 -1.12
C VAL A 128 1.27 -0.46 -2.13
N GLU A 129 0.68 0.66 -1.69
CA GLU A 129 0.01 1.63 -2.55
C GLU A 129 0.25 3.04 -2.05
N VAL A 130 0.67 3.92 -2.93
CA VAL A 130 0.70 5.37 -2.74
C VAL A 130 0.28 6.06 -4.02
N GLY A 131 -0.38 7.19 -3.90
CA GLY A 131 -0.71 8.06 -5.02
C GLY A 131 -1.10 9.44 -4.53
N GLY A 132 -0.96 10.42 -5.40
CA GLY A 132 -1.32 11.80 -5.15
C GLY A 132 -1.97 12.42 -6.37
N GLU A 133 -2.17 13.73 -6.37
CA GLU A 133 -2.83 14.40 -7.48
C GLU A 133 -1.96 14.41 -8.74
N GLU A 134 -2.52 14.04 -9.88
CA GLU A 134 -1.87 14.24 -11.16
C GLU A 134 -1.81 15.72 -11.54
N GLY A 135 -0.82 16.09 -12.33
CA GLY A 135 -0.67 17.45 -12.85
C GLY A 135 -1.20 17.66 -14.28
N GLN A 136 -2.26 16.96 -14.71
CA GLN A 136 -2.74 17.00 -16.08
C GLN A 136 -4.26 17.16 -16.20
N ASP A 137 -4.83 17.94 -15.32
CA ASP A 137 -6.25 18.29 -15.39
C ASP A 137 -6.45 19.47 -16.36
N SER A 138 -7.14 19.23 -17.48
CA SER A 138 -7.42 20.26 -18.48
C SER A 138 -8.29 21.42 -17.98
N ARG A 139 -8.91 21.27 -16.81
CA ARG A 139 -9.70 22.33 -16.14
C ARG A 139 -8.82 23.29 -15.35
N LEU A 140 -7.56 22.98 -15.17
CA LEU A 140 -6.58 23.75 -14.41
C LEU A 140 -5.57 24.43 -15.33
N THR A 141 -4.95 25.49 -14.83
CA THR A 141 -3.82 26.14 -15.52
C THR A 141 -2.58 25.24 -15.51
N ASN A 142 -1.64 25.50 -16.38
CA ASN A 142 -0.34 24.79 -16.40
C ASN A 142 0.40 24.95 -15.07
N GLU A 143 0.32 26.14 -14.46
CA GLU A 143 0.94 26.42 -13.17
C GLU A 143 0.32 25.57 -12.05
N GLN A 144 -1.02 25.51 -11.99
CA GLN A 144 -1.74 24.66 -11.02
C GLN A 144 -1.40 23.18 -11.20
N ASN A 145 -1.34 22.69 -12.43
CA ASN A 145 -0.93 21.34 -12.73
C ASN A 145 0.52 21.05 -12.32
N THR A 146 1.44 21.99 -12.53
CA THR A 146 2.83 21.87 -12.11
C THR A 146 2.95 21.78 -10.58
N VAL A 147 2.18 22.57 -9.85
CA VAL A 147 2.15 22.51 -8.36
C VAL A 147 1.65 21.15 -7.88
N LYS A 148 0.59 20.60 -8.48
CA LYS A 148 0.06 19.27 -8.12
C LYS A 148 1.10 18.17 -8.35
N MET A 149 1.78 18.18 -9.50
CA MET A 149 2.85 17.22 -9.80
C MET A 149 4.00 17.32 -8.79
N GLN A 150 4.38 18.53 -8.40
CA GLN A 150 5.43 18.74 -7.39
C GLN A 150 4.98 18.20 -6.03
N ASN A 151 3.78 18.52 -5.59
CA ASN A 151 3.24 18.02 -4.32
C ASN A 151 3.19 16.49 -4.28
N THR A 152 2.81 15.86 -5.39
CA THR A 152 2.78 14.39 -5.49
C THR A 152 4.19 13.80 -5.50
N HIS A 153 5.13 14.42 -6.22
CA HIS A 153 6.55 14.04 -6.14
C HIS A 153 7.04 14.06 -4.69
N ASP A 154 6.78 15.16 -3.98
CA ASP A 154 7.24 15.35 -2.61
C ASP A 154 6.57 14.39 -1.62
N LEU A 155 5.28 14.09 -1.81
CA LEU A 155 4.57 13.04 -1.09
C LEU A 155 5.26 11.68 -1.26
N VAL A 156 5.57 11.28 -2.49
CA VAL A 156 6.22 9.99 -2.77
C VAL A 156 7.62 9.95 -2.16
N ALA A 157 8.41 11.01 -2.33
CA ALA A 157 9.74 11.13 -1.76
C ALA A 157 9.72 11.05 -0.22
N ALA A 158 8.77 11.76 0.42
CA ALA A 158 8.60 11.71 1.87
C ALA A 158 8.17 10.31 2.34
N THR A 159 7.28 9.63 1.60
CA THR A 159 6.85 8.25 1.90
C THR A 159 8.03 7.29 1.82
N ILE A 160 8.84 7.37 0.77
CA ILE A 160 10.07 6.57 0.62
C ILE A 160 11.02 6.84 1.80
N GLN A 161 11.18 8.10 2.21
CA GLN A 161 12.02 8.44 3.34
C GLN A 161 11.50 7.81 4.64
N LYS A 162 10.19 7.88 4.93
CA LYS A 162 9.61 7.24 6.12
C LYS A 162 9.81 5.73 6.14
N VAL A 163 9.73 5.07 4.99
CA VAL A 163 9.99 3.62 4.88
C VAL A 163 11.47 3.32 5.12
N ARG A 164 12.40 4.13 4.60
CA ARG A 164 13.86 3.98 4.85
C ARG A 164 14.25 4.19 6.30
N GLU A 165 13.52 5.03 7.04
CA GLU A 165 13.75 5.32 8.46
C GLU A 165 13.24 4.20 9.39
N VAL A 166 12.56 3.19 8.87
CA VAL A 166 12.08 2.04 9.66
C VAL A 166 13.30 1.27 10.21
N PRO A 167 13.33 0.98 11.53
CA PRO A 167 14.47 0.32 12.15
C PRO A 167 14.69 -1.11 11.60
N ASP A 168 15.91 -1.60 11.79
CA ASP A 168 16.34 -2.98 11.48
C ASP A 168 16.19 -3.36 9.99
N ASN A 169 16.17 -2.36 9.09
CA ASN A 169 15.92 -2.53 7.64
C ASN A 169 14.61 -3.26 7.33
N LYS A 170 13.61 -3.13 8.21
CA LYS A 170 12.30 -3.77 8.03
C LYS A 170 11.33 -2.98 7.17
N GLY A 171 11.66 -1.78 6.72
CA GLY A 171 10.93 -1.04 5.70
C GLY A 171 11.38 -1.49 4.31
N LEU A 172 10.52 -2.22 3.59
CA LEU A 172 10.91 -2.89 2.35
C LEU A 172 10.86 -1.99 1.12
N GLY A 173 9.88 -1.07 1.05
CA GLY A 173 9.73 -0.21 -0.12
C GLY A 173 8.37 0.44 -0.25
N VAL A 174 8.20 1.11 -1.39
CA VAL A 174 6.99 1.85 -1.75
C VAL A 174 6.60 1.52 -3.19
N PHE A 175 5.34 1.21 -3.42
CA PHE A 175 4.76 1.06 -4.75
C PHE A 175 3.79 2.20 -5.05
N TYR A 176 3.94 2.84 -6.21
CA TYR A 176 2.95 3.77 -6.75
C TYR A 176 1.82 2.98 -7.41
N TRP A 177 0.56 3.28 -7.05
CA TRP A 177 -0.59 2.58 -7.62
C TRP A 177 -0.92 3.11 -9.03
N GLU A 178 -1.02 2.21 -10.01
CA GLU A 178 -1.36 2.53 -11.40
C GLU A 178 -0.65 3.77 -11.97
N PRO A 179 0.68 3.89 -11.86
CA PRO A 179 1.38 5.11 -12.25
C PRO A 179 1.15 5.49 -13.71
N GLN A 180 0.98 4.50 -14.59
CA GLN A 180 0.81 4.68 -16.04
C GLN A 180 -0.65 4.85 -16.47
N GLY A 181 -1.60 4.88 -15.55
CA GLY A 181 -3.02 5.05 -15.85
C GLY A 181 -3.39 6.48 -16.20
N ALA A 182 -2.82 7.05 -17.28
CA ALA A 182 -3.08 8.44 -17.66
C ALA A 182 -4.58 8.75 -17.81
N ARG A 183 -4.99 9.92 -17.33
CA ARG A 183 -6.39 10.36 -17.30
C ARG A 183 -7.08 10.28 -18.66
N SER A 184 -6.34 10.55 -19.75
CA SER A 184 -6.87 10.54 -21.10
C SER A 184 -7.46 9.19 -21.56
N TRP A 185 -7.04 8.08 -20.95
CA TRP A 185 -7.52 6.75 -21.32
C TRP A 185 -8.06 5.91 -20.15
N SER A 186 -7.49 6.06 -18.94
CA SER A 186 -7.95 5.29 -17.76
C SER A 186 -8.93 6.06 -16.89
N HIS A 187 -9.03 7.38 -17.07
CA HIS A 187 -9.74 8.30 -16.19
C HIS A 187 -9.20 8.32 -14.74
N TYR A 188 -8.03 7.77 -14.49
CA TYR A 188 -7.44 7.72 -13.16
C TYR A 188 -6.79 9.04 -12.80
N ALA A 189 -7.31 9.69 -11.76
CA ALA A 189 -6.94 11.05 -11.36
C ALA A 189 -5.61 11.14 -10.59
N LEU A 190 -5.03 10.02 -10.20
CA LEU A 190 -3.80 9.97 -9.39
C LEU A 190 -2.61 9.41 -10.19
N SER A 191 -2.71 9.37 -11.51
CA SER A 191 -1.66 8.87 -12.41
C SER A 191 -0.36 9.66 -12.30
N ALA A 192 0.76 8.99 -12.46
CA ALA A 192 2.09 9.59 -12.57
C ALA A 192 2.61 9.65 -14.00
N TRP A 193 1.79 9.26 -14.98
CA TRP A 193 2.09 9.33 -16.43
C TRP A 193 1.34 10.46 -17.11
N GLY A 194 2.00 11.07 -18.07
CA GLY A 194 1.40 12.07 -18.93
C GLY A 194 0.47 11.50 -20.00
N ASN A 195 -0.39 12.36 -20.55
CA ASN A 195 -1.24 12.03 -21.68
C ASN A 195 -0.43 11.70 -22.95
N ASP A 196 0.86 12.03 -22.99
CA ASP A 196 1.83 11.68 -24.04
C ASP A 196 2.44 10.28 -23.85
N GLY A 197 2.00 9.53 -22.85
CA GLY A 197 2.47 8.18 -22.55
C GLY A 197 3.86 8.13 -21.90
N ARG A 198 4.34 9.24 -21.33
CA ARG A 198 5.64 9.32 -20.64
C ARG A 198 5.48 9.52 -19.14
N PRO A 199 6.44 9.03 -18.34
CA PRO A 199 6.47 9.35 -16.91
C PRO A 199 6.61 10.86 -16.72
N THR A 200 5.87 11.38 -15.75
CA THR A 200 5.99 12.78 -15.33
C THR A 200 7.07 12.92 -14.25
N LYS A 201 7.35 14.15 -13.85
CA LYS A 201 8.24 14.48 -12.73
C LYS A 201 7.92 13.71 -11.42
N ILE A 202 6.70 13.26 -11.23
CA ILE A 202 6.30 12.46 -10.05
C ILE A 202 7.19 11.23 -9.90
N MET A 203 7.54 10.59 -11.01
CA MET A 203 8.36 9.37 -10.99
C MET A 203 9.83 9.61 -10.66
N ASP A 204 10.32 10.86 -10.73
CA ASP A 204 11.69 11.21 -10.32
C ASP A 204 11.94 10.96 -8.83
N ALA A 205 10.87 10.90 -8.01
CA ALA A 205 10.96 10.55 -6.60
C ALA A 205 11.60 9.17 -6.35
N PHE A 206 11.55 8.26 -7.32
CA PHE A 206 12.14 6.93 -7.25
C PHE A 206 13.61 6.85 -7.73
N LEU A 207 14.17 7.95 -8.25
CA LEU A 207 15.53 7.96 -8.84
C LEU A 207 16.66 8.18 -7.81
N LYS A 208 16.36 8.28 -6.50
CA LYS A 208 17.33 8.63 -5.44
C LYS A 208 17.64 7.46 -4.50
#